data_65dc06eb2bdfeda0eb7a876b5272e5c4
#
_entry.id   65dc06eb2bdfeda0eb7a876b5272e5c4
#
_cell.length_a   1.000
_cell.length_b   1.000
_cell.length_c   1.000
_cell.angle_alpha   90.00
_cell.angle_beta   90.00
_cell.angle_gamma   90.00
#
_symmetry.space_group_name_H-M   'P 1'
#
loop_
_entity.id
_entity.type
_entity.pdbx_description
1 polymer ?
#
loop_
_entity_poly.entity_id
_entity_poly.type
_entity_poly.pdbx_seq_one_letter_code
_entity_poly.pdbx_strand_id
1 'polypeptide(L)'
;PLPPVVKPAFVDTCRAGMTCIEDYGDSTRCGMASFYEALDRTSSSNPEDDGLVRIAVFGDSFIEADIFTADLREMLQKRFGGCGVGFVTITSMTSGYRPTVRHTFGGWSSHAVTDSVYFDKKKQGISGHYFIPREGAYVELRGQSKYASLLDTCQRASIFFYNKDSVYLTARVNRGENKNYSLAPSGDLQKISVEGRIGSVRWTVDRADSTLFYGLAMDGKKGIILDN
;
A
#
# COMPACT_ATOMS: atom_id res chain seq x y z
N PRO A 1 -30.69 32.40 16.70
CA PRO A 1 -29.72 31.97 15.69
C PRO A 1 -28.36 32.48 16.14
N LEU A 2 -27.40 31.56 16.29
CA LEU A 2 -25.99 31.90 16.54
C LEU A 2 -25.45 32.63 15.30
N PRO A 3 -24.62 33.65 15.46
CA PRO A 3 -23.99 34.33 14.34
C PRO A 3 -23.13 33.33 13.54
N PRO A 4 -23.05 33.49 12.21
CA PRO A 4 -22.25 32.62 11.39
C PRO A 4 -20.79 32.67 11.86
N VAL A 5 -20.21 31.49 12.11
CA VAL A 5 -18.77 31.35 12.42
C VAL A 5 -17.99 31.77 11.16
N VAL A 6 -17.47 32.96 11.16
CA VAL A 6 -16.56 33.43 10.13
C VAL A 6 -15.25 32.66 10.31
N LYS A 7 -14.97 31.69 9.45
CA LYS A 7 -13.64 31.07 9.42
C LYS A 7 -12.62 32.17 9.09
N PRO A 8 -11.49 32.27 9.83
CA PRO A 8 -10.45 33.23 9.49
C PRO A 8 -9.98 32.93 8.06
N ALA A 9 -9.79 33.99 7.26
CA ALA A 9 -9.24 33.88 5.93
C ALA A 9 -7.88 33.16 6.03
N PHE A 10 -7.66 32.16 5.19
CA PHE A 10 -6.36 31.50 5.09
C PHE A 10 -5.32 32.52 4.69
N VAL A 11 -4.37 32.80 5.56
CA VAL A 11 -3.22 33.65 5.25
C VAL A 11 -2.11 32.71 4.79
N ASP A 12 -1.74 32.83 3.52
CA ASP A 12 -0.58 32.13 2.98
C ASP A 12 0.69 32.60 3.72
N THR A 13 1.25 31.70 4.54
CA THR A 13 2.47 31.95 5.33
C THR A 13 3.73 31.49 4.60
N CYS A 14 3.70 31.44 3.28
CA CYS A 14 4.83 31.01 2.49
C CYS A 14 6.06 31.86 2.78
N ARG A 15 7.17 31.21 3.09
CA ARG A 15 8.43 31.91 3.35
C ARG A 15 9.05 32.36 2.04
N ALA A 16 9.59 33.58 2.01
CA ALA A 16 10.31 34.12 0.85
C ALA A 16 11.39 33.11 0.37
N GLY A 17 11.41 32.84 -0.93
CA GLY A 17 12.36 31.91 -1.55
C GLY A 17 11.96 30.44 -1.53
N MET A 18 10.77 30.09 -1.00
CA MET A 18 10.20 28.73 -1.08
C MET A 18 9.06 28.68 -2.10
N THR A 19 8.99 27.60 -2.85
CA THR A 19 7.81 27.30 -3.66
C THR A 19 6.73 26.73 -2.74
N CYS A 20 5.58 27.40 -2.70
CA CYS A 20 4.45 26.99 -1.90
C CYS A 20 3.59 25.97 -2.62
N ILE A 21 2.81 25.20 -1.85
CA ILE A 21 1.73 24.39 -2.40
C ILE A 21 0.64 25.37 -2.86
N GLU A 22 0.34 25.35 -4.16
CA GLU A 22 -0.75 26.13 -4.71
C GLU A 22 -2.10 25.44 -4.45
N ASP A 23 -3.05 26.21 -3.96
CA ASP A 23 -4.42 25.73 -3.76
C ASP A 23 -5.28 26.14 -4.98
N TYR A 24 -5.63 25.14 -5.80
CA TYR A 24 -6.49 25.32 -6.96
C TYR A 24 -8.00 25.24 -6.62
N GLY A 25 -8.35 25.34 -5.34
CA GLY A 25 -9.74 25.47 -4.89
C GLY A 25 -10.37 26.78 -5.36
N ASP A 26 -11.67 26.87 -5.26
CA ASP A 26 -12.40 28.10 -5.46
C ASP A 26 -12.50 28.93 -4.16
N SER A 27 -13.09 30.13 -4.24
CA SER A 27 -13.27 31.01 -3.07
C SER A 27 -14.14 30.41 -1.95
N THR A 28 -14.84 29.31 -2.20
CA THR A 28 -15.77 28.68 -1.26
C THR A 28 -15.19 27.45 -0.60
N ARG A 29 -14.23 26.76 -1.26
CA ARG A 29 -13.65 25.50 -0.77
C ARG A 29 -12.19 25.34 -1.19
N CYS A 30 -11.32 25.06 -0.23
CA CYS A 30 -9.93 24.64 -0.47
C CYS A 30 -9.89 23.38 -1.34
N GLY A 31 -9.00 23.31 -2.33
CA GLY A 31 -8.83 22.16 -3.20
C GLY A 31 -8.48 20.87 -2.46
N MET A 32 -7.86 20.98 -1.27
CA MET A 32 -7.53 19.85 -0.39
C MET A 32 -8.59 19.54 0.68
N ALA A 33 -9.75 20.23 0.66
CA ALA A 33 -10.76 20.10 1.71
C ALA A 33 -11.19 18.65 1.95
N SER A 34 -11.45 17.87 0.89
CA SER A 34 -11.85 16.46 1.01
C SER A 34 -10.77 15.59 1.66
N PHE A 35 -9.50 15.90 1.40
CA PHE A 35 -8.37 15.22 2.02
C PHE A 35 -8.27 15.54 3.51
N TYR A 36 -8.40 16.81 3.89
CA TYR A 36 -8.39 17.21 5.31
C TYR A 36 -9.58 16.63 6.07
N GLU A 37 -10.77 16.64 5.49
CA GLU A 37 -11.95 15.98 6.07
C GLU A 37 -11.73 14.46 6.26
N ALA A 38 -11.03 13.81 5.33
CA ALA A 38 -10.66 12.40 5.47
C ALA A 38 -9.64 12.19 6.61
N LEU A 39 -8.66 13.08 6.76
CA LEU A 39 -7.70 13.03 7.86
C LEU A 39 -8.37 13.21 9.22
N ASP A 40 -9.33 14.13 9.32
CA ASP A 40 -10.09 14.35 10.57
C ASP A 40 -10.86 13.08 10.99
N ARG A 41 -11.41 12.34 10.03
CA ARG A 41 -12.09 11.06 10.29
C ARG A 41 -11.17 9.98 10.85
N THR A 42 -9.85 10.04 10.63
CA THR A 42 -8.92 9.05 11.23
C THR A 42 -8.97 9.05 12.76
N SER A 43 -9.32 10.19 13.36
CA SER A 43 -9.45 10.38 14.81
C SER A 43 -10.88 10.19 15.32
N SER A 44 -11.84 9.88 14.44
CA SER A 44 -13.25 9.71 14.82
C SER A 44 -13.44 8.52 15.72
N SER A 45 -14.23 8.72 16.77
CA SER A 45 -14.69 7.66 17.68
C SER A 45 -15.92 6.92 17.12
N ASN A 46 -16.50 7.40 16.01
CA ASN A 46 -17.66 6.78 15.40
C ASN A 46 -17.26 5.43 14.76
N PRO A 47 -17.87 4.29 15.17
CA PRO A 47 -17.55 2.99 14.58
C PRO A 47 -17.90 2.85 13.09
N GLU A 48 -18.81 3.68 12.58
CA GLU A 48 -19.23 3.69 11.16
C GLU A 48 -18.22 4.44 10.27
N ASP A 49 -17.38 5.29 10.84
CA ASP A 49 -16.28 5.91 10.11
C ASP A 49 -15.18 4.85 9.88
N ASP A 50 -14.88 4.57 8.65
CA ASP A 50 -13.76 3.68 8.30
C ASP A 50 -12.42 4.24 8.78
N GLY A 51 -12.33 5.58 8.91
CA GLY A 51 -11.16 6.27 9.44
C GLY A 51 -9.85 5.88 8.76
N LEU A 52 -9.93 5.37 7.52
CA LEU A 52 -8.78 4.91 6.75
C LEU A 52 -8.50 5.87 5.60
N VAL A 53 -7.28 6.40 5.55
CA VAL A 53 -6.83 7.26 4.45
C VAL A 53 -5.63 6.60 3.76
N ARG A 54 -5.78 6.36 2.46
CA ARG A 54 -4.70 5.81 1.63
C ARG A 54 -4.11 6.90 0.75
N ILE A 55 -2.80 7.06 0.82
CA ILE A 55 -2.03 8.02 0.05
C ILE A 55 -1.10 7.25 -0.88
N ALA A 56 -1.21 7.44 -2.18
CA ALA A 56 -0.30 6.87 -3.17
C ALA A 56 0.70 7.95 -3.61
N VAL A 57 1.99 7.66 -3.47
CA VAL A 57 3.08 8.55 -3.86
C VAL A 57 3.73 8.00 -5.12
N PHE A 58 3.69 8.77 -6.19
CA PHE A 58 4.36 8.45 -7.45
C PHE A 58 5.51 9.42 -7.67
N GLY A 59 6.63 8.93 -8.13
CA GLY A 59 7.82 9.74 -8.39
C GLY A 59 8.92 8.92 -9.04
N ASP A 60 10.11 9.44 -8.97
CA ASP A 60 11.33 8.85 -9.53
C ASP A 60 12.10 8.02 -8.49
N SER A 61 13.40 7.85 -8.68
CA SER A 61 14.28 7.09 -7.80
C SER A 61 14.36 7.60 -6.35
N PHE A 62 13.91 8.82 -6.05
CA PHE A 62 13.87 9.34 -4.68
C PHE A 62 12.80 8.70 -3.81
N ILE A 63 11.76 8.11 -4.39
CA ILE A 63 10.76 7.33 -3.64
C ILE A 63 11.11 5.85 -3.61
N GLU A 64 11.99 5.38 -4.49
CA GLU A 64 12.40 3.98 -4.56
C GLU A 64 12.98 3.51 -3.22
N ALA A 65 12.67 2.28 -2.82
CA ALA A 65 13.09 1.69 -1.55
C ALA A 65 12.74 2.52 -0.31
N ASP A 66 11.70 3.33 -0.37
CA ASP A 66 11.27 4.23 0.72
C ASP A 66 12.26 5.35 1.09
N ILE A 67 13.15 5.77 0.21
CA ILE A 67 14.17 6.81 0.52
C ILE A 67 13.51 8.07 1.09
N PHE A 68 12.48 8.59 0.43
CA PHE A 68 11.73 9.75 0.89
C PHE A 68 10.50 9.37 1.71
N THR A 69 9.79 8.35 1.28
CA THR A 69 8.45 8.01 1.80
C THR A 69 8.49 7.36 3.17
N ALA A 70 9.62 6.82 3.61
CA ALA A 70 9.73 6.20 4.93
C ALA A 70 9.49 7.19 6.07
N ASP A 71 10.16 8.34 6.04
CA ASP A 71 10.01 9.39 7.07
C ASP A 71 8.62 10.01 7.01
N LEU A 72 8.13 10.30 5.79
CA LEU A 72 6.78 10.84 5.60
C LEU A 72 5.71 9.89 6.16
N ARG A 73 5.82 8.59 5.88
CA ARG A 73 4.94 7.55 6.42
C ARG A 73 4.97 7.54 7.93
N GLU A 74 6.16 7.55 8.53
CA GLU A 74 6.31 7.56 9.99
C GLU A 74 5.65 8.78 10.64
N MET A 75 5.89 9.98 10.09
CA MET A 75 5.30 11.22 10.59
C MET A 75 3.76 11.19 10.50
N LEU A 76 3.21 10.75 9.38
CA LEU A 76 1.76 10.66 9.18
C LEU A 76 1.13 9.61 10.08
N GLN A 77 1.72 8.42 10.19
CA GLN A 77 1.20 7.35 11.07
C GLN A 77 1.29 7.71 12.55
N LYS A 78 2.34 8.41 12.99
CA LYS A 78 2.43 8.92 14.37
C LYS A 78 1.34 9.95 14.69
N ARG A 79 0.98 10.78 13.71
CA ARG A 79 0.00 11.86 13.90
C ARG A 79 -1.45 11.38 13.78
N PHE A 80 -1.75 10.56 12.80
CA PHE A 80 -3.11 10.18 12.39
C PHE A 80 -3.43 8.70 12.63
N GLY A 81 -2.49 7.96 13.24
CA GLY A 81 -2.61 6.52 13.39
C GLY A 81 -2.30 5.77 12.10
N GLY A 82 -2.39 4.46 12.17
CA GLY A 82 -2.04 3.56 11.06
C GLY A 82 -0.83 2.71 11.41
N CYS A 83 -0.56 1.71 10.59
CA CYS A 83 0.60 0.83 10.72
C CYS A 83 0.86 0.09 9.40
N GLY A 84 2.05 -0.50 9.30
CA GLY A 84 2.47 -1.26 8.14
C GLY A 84 2.98 -0.37 6.99
N VAL A 85 3.49 -1.03 5.97
CA VAL A 85 4.22 -0.37 4.86
C VAL A 85 3.36 -0.06 3.65
N GLY A 86 2.07 -0.45 3.67
CA GLY A 86 1.21 -0.32 2.51
C GLY A 86 1.52 -1.35 1.42
N PHE A 87 1.33 -0.94 0.17
CA PHE A 87 1.52 -1.78 -1.01
C PHE A 87 3.02 -2.00 -1.31
N VAL A 88 3.35 -3.23 -1.69
CA VAL A 88 4.70 -3.65 -2.12
C VAL A 88 4.53 -4.56 -3.33
N THR A 89 5.30 -4.36 -4.38
CA THR A 89 5.33 -5.23 -5.56
C THR A 89 5.77 -6.66 -5.20
N ILE A 90 5.42 -7.66 -6.02
CA ILE A 90 5.80 -9.07 -5.75
C ILE A 90 7.31 -9.24 -5.69
N THR A 91 8.05 -8.64 -6.61
CA THR A 91 9.51 -8.62 -6.58
C THR A 91 10.03 -7.20 -6.66
N SER A 92 11.21 -6.92 -6.14
CA SER A 92 11.87 -5.62 -6.25
C SER A 92 13.38 -5.80 -6.25
N MET A 93 14.07 -5.15 -7.18
CA MET A 93 15.55 -5.14 -7.23
C MET A 93 16.14 -4.43 -6.01
N THR A 94 15.41 -3.50 -5.42
CA THR A 94 15.84 -2.71 -4.26
C THR A 94 15.41 -3.31 -2.92
N SER A 95 14.81 -4.50 -2.91
CA SER A 95 14.31 -5.16 -1.69
C SER A 95 15.33 -5.27 -0.56
N GLY A 96 16.62 -5.46 -0.89
CA GLY A 96 17.72 -5.54 0.08
C GLY A 96 18.08 -4.21 0.74
N TYR A 97 17.70 -3.09 0.13
CA TYR A 97 18.00 -1.73 0.60
C TYR A 97 16.83 -1.06 1.30
N ARG A 98 15.62 -1.62 1.20
CA ARG A 98 14.41 -1.05 1.80
C ARG A 98 14.42 -1.19 3.32
N PRO A 99 14.47 -0.08 4.09
CA PRO A 99 14.62 -0.14 5.55
C PRO A 99 13.30 -0.47 6.27
N THR A 100 12.16 -0.27 5.63
CA THR A 100 10.82 -0.30 6.24
C THR A 100 10.21 -1.68 6.35
N VAL A 101 10.63 -2.62 5.50
CA VAL A 101 10.14 -4.00 5.48
C VAL A 101 11.21 -4.95 4.96
N ARG A 102 11.26 -6.16 5.50
CA ARG A 102 12.05 -7.24 4.90
C ARG A 102 11.20 -7.94 3.85
N HIS A 103 11.71 -7.99 2.63
CA HIS A 103 11.03 -8.53 1.48
C HIS A 103 11.85 -9.65 0.86
N THR A 104 11.29 -10.86 0.81
CA THR A 104 11.90 -12.02 0.18
C THR A 104 10.92 -12.70 -0.76
N PHE A 105 11.40 -13.20 -1.88
CA PHE A 105 10.58 -13.79 -2.92
C PHE A 105 11.38 -14.80 -3.75
N GLY A 106 10.67 -15.64 -4.48
CA GLY A 106 11.28 -16.61 -5.42
C GLY A 106 10.23 -17.23 -6.32
N GLY A 107 10.67 -17.70 -7.50
CA GLY A 107 9.81 -18.41 -8.45
C GLY A 107 8.93 -17.51 -9.34
N TRP A 108 9.25 -16.23 -9.51
CA TRP A 108 8.47 -15.28 -10.29
C TRP A 108 9.14 -14.89 -11.59
N SER A 109 8.36 -14.70 -12.66
CA SER A 109 8.75 -13.94 -13.84
C SER A 109 8.19 -12.53 -13.73
N SER A 110 9.08 -11.53 -13.73
CA SER A 110 8.72 -10.11 -13.61
C SER A 110 8.66 -9.49 -15.01
N HIS A 111 7.63 -8.67 -15.22
CA HIS A 111 7.43 -7.87 -16.42
C HIS A 111 7.17 -6.43 -16.03
N ALA A 112 7.98 -5.51 -16.54
CA ALA A 112 7.94 -4.10 -16.19
C ALA A 112 7.68 -3.22 -17.41
N VAL A 113 7.09 -2.05 -17.19
CA VAL A 113 6.85 -1.06 -18.26
C VAL A 113 8.13 -0.61 -18.95
N THR A 114 9.27 -0.79 -18.31
CA THR A 114 10.62 -0.53 -18.85
C THR A 114 11.14 -1.65 -19.75
N ASP A 115 10.48 -2.80 -19.79
CA ASP A 115 10.86 -3.92 -20.65
C ASP A 115 10.42 -3.61 -22.10
N SER A 116 11.35 -3.37 -22.99
CA SER A 116 11.10 -2.75 -24.29
C SER A 116 10.34 -3.63 -25.31
N VAL A 117 10.34 -4.96 -25.18
CA VAL A 117 9.85 -5.86 -26.25
C VAL A 117 8.73 -6.81 -25.79
N TYR A 118 8.65 -7.18 -24.53
CA TYR A 118 7.76 -8.24 -24.04
C TYR A 118 6.72 -7.79 -23.03
N PHE A 119 6.57 -6.48 -22.83
CA PHE A 119 5.62 -5.94 -21.88
C PHE A 119 4.24 -5.72 -22.51
N ASP A 120 3.24 -6.40 -21.96
CA ASP A 120 1.84 -6.20 -22.35
C ASP A 120 1.18 -5.14 -21.46
N LYS A 121 1.03 -3.93 -21.97
CA LYS A 121 0.42 -2.79 -21.25
C LYS A 121 -0.98 -3.07 -20.71
N LYS A 122 -1.73 -4.02 -21.31
CA LYS A 122 -3.07 -4.39 -20.82
C LYS A 122 -3.05 -5.24 -19.56
N LYS A 123 -1.90 -5.80 -19.20
CA LYS A 123 -1.70 -6.65 -18.02
C LYS A 123 -1.10 -5.93 -16.85
N GLN A 124 -0.64 -4.69 -17.02
CA GLN A 124 0.07 -3.95 -15.96
C GLN A 124 -0.83 -3.61 -14.77
N GLY A 125 -0.26 -3.69 -13.57
CA GLY A 125 -0.83 -3.12 -12.35
C GLY A 125 -0.47 -1.64 -12.17
N ILE A 126 -0.90 -1.07 -11.05
CA ILE A 126 -0.65 0.33 -10.69
C ILE A 126 0.84 0.68 -10.60
N SER A 127 1.69 -0.30 -10.27
CA SER A 127 3.15 -0.15 -10.20
C SER A 127 3.85 -0.22 -11.55
N GLY A 128 3.13 -0.34 -12.66
CA GLY A 128 3.73 -0.57 -13.99
C GLY A 128 4.30 -1.98 -14.17
N HIS A 129 3.96 -2.92 -13.28
CA HIS A 129 4.43 -4.30 -13.32
C HIS A 129 3.28 -5.29 -13.33
N TYR A 130 3.57 -6.51 -13.82
CA TYR A 130 2.84 -7.73 -13.52
C TYR A 130 3.81 -8.90 -13.36
N PHE A 131 3.39 -9.90 -12.60
CA PHE A 131 4.22 -11.03 -12.21
C PHE A 131 3.50 -12.34 -12.53
N ILE A 132 4.24 -13.28 -13.13
CA ILE A 132 3.74 -14.63 -13.45
C ILE A 132 4.45 -15.62 -12.53
N PRO A 133 3.71 -16.41 -11.74
CA PRO A 133 4.31 -17.40 -10.84
C PRO A 133 4.75 -18.65 -11.59
N ARG A 134 5.75 -19.32 -11.05
CA ARG A 134 5.98 -20.76 -11.25
C ARG A 134 5.34 -21.51 -10.08
N GLU A 135 5.11 -22.80 -10.23
CA GLU A 135 4.67 -23.64 -9.12
C GLU A 135 5.61 -23.50 -7.92
N GLY A 136 5.06 -23.31 -6.73
CA GLY A 136 5.83 -23.06 -5.51
C GLY A 136 6.42 -21.65 -5.41
N ALA A 137 6.08 -20.72 -6.32
CA ALA A 137 6.47 -19.33 -6.20
C ALA A 137 6.01 -18.76 -4.86
N TYR A 138 6.86 -17.95 -4.25
CA TYR A 138 6.51 -17.35 -2.95
C TYR A 138 6.94 -15.89 -2.86
N VAL A 139 6.27 -15.19 -1.97
CA VAL A 139 6.66 -13.85 -1.53
C VAL A 139 6.37 -13.71 -0.04
N GLU A 140 7.31 -13.15 0.70
CA GLU A 140 7.20 -12.92 2.14
C GLU A 140 7.54 -11.47 2.48
N LEU A 141 6.67 -10.84 3.23
CA LEU A 141 6.94 -9.57 3.89
C LEU A 141 7.06 -9.80 5.39
N ARG A 142 8.05 -9.14 6.00
CA ARG A 142 8.22 -9.09 7.44
C ARG A 142 8.45 -7.66 7.86
N GLY A 143 7.59 -7.18 8.77
CA GLY A 143 7.73 -5.90 9.41
C GLY A 143 9.02 -5.80 10.22
N GLN A 144 9.44 -4.59 10.50
CA GLN A 144 10.61 -4.30 11.32
C GLN A 144 10.45 -2.95 12.05
N SER A 145 10.97 -2.90 13.27
CA SER A 145 10.90 -1.73 14.13
C SER A 145 12.22 -0.94 14.23
N LYS A 146 13.27 -1.38 13.53
CA LYS A 146 14.58 -0.70 13.60
C LYS A 146 14.54 0.73 13.07
N TYR A 147 13.73 0.95 12.02
CA TYR A 147 13.58 2.26 11.40
C TYR A 147 12.41 3.03 12.04
N ALA A 148 11.22 2.41 12.12
CA ALA A 148 10.03 3.04 12.68
C ALA A 148 9.21 2.02 13.48
N SER A 149 8.70 2.42 14.66
CA SER A 149 8.00 1.54 15.60
C SER A 149 6.67 0.98 15.08
N LEU A 150 6.00 1.68 14.15
CA LEU A 150 4.69 1.29 13.60
C LEU A 150 4.78 0.37 12.38
N LEU A 151 5.99 -0.08 12.02
CA LEU A 151 6.25 -0.95 10.87
C LEU A 151 6.56 -2.40 11.26
N ASP A 152 6.58 -2.73 12.54
CA ASP A 152 6.84 -4.09 13.03
C ASP A 152 5.67 -5.04 12.81
N THR A 153 4.45 -4.52 12.92
CA THR A 153 3.20 -5.27 12.75
C THR A 153 2.16 -4.46 11.99
N CYS A 154 1.23 -5.16 11.35
CA CYS A 154 0.03 -4.58 10.75
C CYS A 154 -1.21 -5.36 11.19
N GLN A 155 -2.39 -4.89 10.81
CA GLN A 155 -3.67 -5.52 11.16
C GLN A 155 -4.27 -6.33 10.02
N ARG A 156 -3.83 -6.11 8.80
CA ARG A 156 -4.28 -6.82 7.60
C ARG A 156 -3.12 -6.98 6.63
N ALA A 157 -2.96 -8.17 6.08
CA ALA A 157 -2.05 -8.41 4.97
C ALA A 157 -2.81 -9.01 3.80
N SER A 158 -2.58 -8.48 2.60
CA SER A 158 -3.32 -8.82 1.40
C SER A 158 -2.39 -9.16 0.25
N ILE A 159 -2.87 -10.00 -0.67
CA ILE A 159 -2.24 -10.24 -1.98
C ILE A 159 -3.22 -9.92 -3.09
N PHE A 160 -2.75 -9.31 -4.17
CA PHE A 160 -3.55 -8.83 -5.29
C PHE A 160 -3.17 -9.56 -6.57
N PHE A 161 -4.18 -10.06 -7.28
CA PHE A 161 -3.98 -10.81 -8.53
C PHE A 161 -5.22 -10.75 -9.43
N TYR A 162 -5.03 -11.12 -10.68
CA TYR A 162 -6.08 -11.33 -11.67
C TYR A 162 -5.98 -12.76 -12.17
N ASN A 163 -7.06 -13.52 -12.15
CA ASN A 163 -7.07 -14.93 -12.54
C ASN A 163 -8.16 -15.26 -13.54
N LYS A 164 -7.79 -15.94 -14.62
CA LYS A 164 -8.73 -16.52 -15.58
C LYS A 164 -9.06 -17.97 -15.27
N ASP A 165 -8.21 -18.64 -14.51
CA ASP A 165 -8.37 -20.01 -14.07
C ASP A 165 -8.37 -20.08 -12.54
N SER A 166 -8.67 -21.25 -11.99
CA SER A 166 -8.65 -21.45 -10.55
C SER A 166 -7.26 -21.24 -9.96
N VAL A 167 -7.20 -20.57 -8.82
CA VAL A 167 -5.96 -20.27 -8.09
C VAL A 167 -5.99 -20.95 -6.72
N TYR A 168 -4.87 -21.57 -6.38
CA TYR A 168 -4.63 -22.18 -5.07
C TYR A 168 -3.43 -21.50 -4.42
N LEU A 169 -3.65 -20.90 -3.26
CA LEU A 169 -2.65 -20.15 -2.51
C LEU A 169 -2.59 -20.62 -1.06
N THR A 170 -1.42 -20.62 -0.52
CA THR A 170 -1.18 -20.83 0.92
C THR A 170 -0.65 -19.55 1.56
N ALA A 171 -1.31 -19.09 2.62
CA ALA A 171 -0.82 -18.00 3.47
C ALA A 171 -0.27 -18.56 4.78
N ARG A 172 0.89 -18.07 5.23
CA ARG A 172 1.45 -18.36 6.55
C ARG A 172 1.78 -17.05 7.27
N VAL A 173 1.06 -16.80 8.36
CA VAL A 173 1.20 -15.59 9.18
C VAL A 173 2.09 -15.90 10.39
N ASN A 174 3.04 -15.03 10.70
CA ASN A 174 3.93 -15.12 11.88
C ASN A 174 4.62 -16.48 12.05
N ARG A 175 4.90 -17.17 10.92
CA ARG A 175 5.42 -18.54 10.90
C ARG A 175 4.52 -19.59 11.59
N GLY A 176 3.24 -19.26 11.78
CA GLY A 176 2.22 -20.17 12.29
C GLY A 176 1.76 -21.21 11.24
N GLU A 177 0.56 -21.70 11.41
CA GLU A 177 -0.04 -22.70 10.52
C GLU A 177 -0.33 -22.13 9.13
N ASN A 178 -0.33 -23.01 8.16
CA ASN A 178 -0.71 -22.71 6.79
C ASN A 178 -2.23 -22.55 6.68
N LYS A 179 -2.66 -21.52 5.99
CA LYS A 179 -4.06 -21.29 5.64
C LYS A 179 -4.20 -21.36 4.12
N ASN A 180 -4.95 -22.34 3.65
CA ASN A 180 -5.11 -22.58 2.21
C ASN A 180 -6.33 -21.85 1.67
N TYR A 181 -6.20 -21.33 0.45
CA TYR A 181 -7.23 -20.63 -0.29
C TYR A 181 -7.39 -21.25 -1.67
N SER A 182 -8.64 -21.42 -2.08
CA SER A 182 -9.01 -21.83 -3.43
C SER A 182 -10.01 -20.84 -3.98
N LEU A 183 -9.69 -20.23 -5.11
CA LEU A 183 -10.57 -19.25 -5.76
C LEU A 183 -10.92 -19.73 -7.16
N ALA A 184 -12.19 -19.57 -7.49
CA ALA A 184 -12.70 -19.81 -8.83
C ALA A 184 -12.15 -18.75 -9.81
N PRO A 185 -12.20 -19.04 -11.12
CA PRO A 185 -11.90 -18.06 -12.15
C PRO A 185 -12.69 -16.77 -11.98
N SER A 186 -12.02 -15.64 -12.22
CA SER A 186 -12.63 -14.31 -12.19
C SER A 186 -12.12 -13.49 -13.36
N GLY A 187 -12.96 -12.61 -13.90
CA GLY A 187 -12.59 -11.61 -14.90
C GLY A 187 -12.11 -10.29 -14.30
N ASP A 188 -12.04 -10.21 -12.96
CA ASP A 188 -11.75 -8.98 -12.22
C ASP A 188 -10.51 -9.10 -11.34
N LEU A 189 -10.01 -7.96 -10.87
CA LEU A 189 -8.95 -7.91 -9.86
C LEU A 189 -9.44 -8.56 -8.55
N GLN A 190 -8.71 -9.55 -8.10
CA GLN A 190 -8.98 -10.27 -6.86
C GLN A 190 -8.04 -9.83 -5.74
N LYS A 191 -8.54 -9.95 -4.51
CA LYS A 191 -7.78 -9.72 -3.29
C LYS A 191 -8.10 -10.80 -2.26
N ILE A 192 -7.06 -11.46 -1.73
CA ILE A 192 -7.17 -12.26 -0.52
C ILE A 192 -6.52 -11.52 0.62
N SER A 193 -7.15 -11.54 1.78
CA SER A 193 -6.64 -10.88 2.98
C SER A 193 -6.62 -11.83 4.17
N VAL A 194 -5.60 -11.70 5.00
CA VAL A 194 -5.52 -12.25 6.36
C VAL A 194 -5.55 -11.10 7.35
N GLU A 195 -6.20 -11.31 8.48
CA GLU A 195 -6.37 -10.29 9.51
C GLU A 195 -5.87 -10.77 10.87
N GLY A 196 -5.45 -9.83 11.71
CA GLY A 196 -4.91 -10.07 13.05
C GLY A 196 -3.67 -9.23 13.31
N ARG A 197 -2.91 -9.54 14.36
CA ARG A 197 -1.59 -8.96 14.57
C ARG A 197 -0.56 -9.68 13.70
N ILE A 198 -0.13 -9.04 12.63
CA ILE A 198 0.70 -9.63 11.58
C ILE A 198 2.07 -8.98 11.57
N GLY A 199 3.09 -9.67 12.06
CA GLY A 199 4.50 -9.27 11.97
C GLY A 199 5.19 -9.83 10.71
N SER A 200 4.65 -10.92 10.15
CA SER A 200 5.12 -11.43 8.86
C SER A 200 3.99 -12.19 8.16
N VAL A 201 4.00 -12.15 6.84
CA VAL A 201 3.11 -12.94 5.99
C VAL A 201 3.90 -13.51 4.83
N ARG A 202 3.77 -14.81 4.60
CA ARG A 202 4.28 -15.49 3.42
C ARG A 202 3.10 -16.03 2.62
N TRP A 203 3.06 -15.66 1.36
CA TRP A 203 2.16 -16.21 0.36
C TRP A 203 2.93 -17.17 -0.53
N THR A 204 2.40 -18.37 -0.72
CA THR A 204 2.93 -19.37 -1.64
C THR A 204 1.87 -19.68 -2.68
N VAL A 205 2.27 -19.76 -3.94
CA VAL A 205 1.40 -20.14 -5.05
C VAL A 205 1.54 -21.64 -5.23
N ASP A 206 0.50 -22.39 -4.83
CA ASP A 206 0.49 -23.83 -4.97
C ASP A 206 0.14 -24.22 -6.41
N ARG A 207 -0.84 -23.49 -7.01
CA ARG A 207 -1.19 -23.62 -8.42
C ARG A 207 -1.88 -22.34 -8.91
N ALA A 208 -1.47 -21.81 -10.05
CA ALA A 208 -2.06 -20.62 -10.65
C ALA A 208 -1.75 -20.57 -12.16
N ASP A 209 -2.66 -21.16 -12.95
CA ASP A 209 -2.61 -21.05 -14.40
C ASP A 209 -3.28 -19.73 -14.83
N SER A 210 -2.84 -19.13 -15.94
CA SER A 210 -3.41 -17.89 -16.52
C SER A 210 -3.67 -16.79 -15.48
N THR A 211 -2.77 -16.65 -14.52
CA THR A 211 -2.90 -15.71 -13.40
C THR A 211 -1.78 -14.67 -13.41
N LEU A 212 -2.13 -13.42 -13.16
CA LEU A 212 -1.21 -12.30 -13.02
C LEU A 212 -1.25 -11.80 -11.59
N PHE A 213 -0.10 -11.68 -10.95
CA PHE A 213 0.02 -11.08 -9.64
C PHE A 213 0.55 -9.65 -9.74
N TYR A 214 0.16 -8.79 -8.81
CA TYR A 214 0.52 -7.37 -8.85
C TYR A 214 1.33 -6.93 -7.64
N GLY A 215 0.98 -7.40 -6.46
CA GLY A 215 1.67 -7.03 -5.22
C GLY A 215 0.97 -7.53 -3.98
N LEU A 216 1.50 -7.07 -2.87
CA LEU A 216 1.01 -7.36 -1.52
C LEU A 216 0.78 -6.04 -0.80
N ALA A 217 0.06 -6.10 0.31
CA ALA A 217 -0.02 -4.97 1.23
C ALA A 217 0.08 -5.46 2.67
N MET A 218 0.70 -4.65 3.52
CA MET A 218 0.63 -4.75 4.98
C MET A 218 0.04 -3.46 5.52
N ASP A 219 -1.21 -3.50 5.93
CA ASP A 219 -2.06 -2.35 6.19
C ASP A 219 -2.58 -2.30 7.63
N GLY A 220 -2.76 -1.09 8.16
CA GLY A 220 -3.68 -0.82 9.26
C GLY A 220 -5.15 -0.92 8.81
N LYS A 221 -6.07 -1.04 9.77
CA LYS A 221 -7.52 -0.97 9.53
C LYS A 221 -8.06 0.45 9.66
N LYS A 222 -7.31 1.35 10.30
CA LYS A 222 -7.59 2.78 10.50
C LYS A 222 -6.31 3.58 10.36
N GLY A 223 -6.45 4.90 10.22
CA GLY A 223 -5.31 5.81 10.11
C GLY A 223 -4.74 5.89 8.70
N ILE A 224 -3.46 6.14 8.58
CA ILE A 224 -2.80 6.37 7.29
C ILE A 224 -2.17 5.09 6.75
N ILE A 225 -2.41 4.83 5.47
CA ILE A 225 -1.63 3.94 4.63
C ILE A 225 -0.95 4.80 3.58
N LEU A 226 0.37 4.73 3.48
CA LEU A 226 1.14 5.40 2.45
C LEU A 226 1.81 4.36 1.57
N ASP A 227 1.44 4.34 0.31
CA ASP A 227 1.96 3.46 -0.74
C ASP A 227 2.98 4.22 -1.62
N ASN A 228 4.02 3.52 -2.09
CA ASN A 228 5.01 4.03 -3.03
C ASN A 228 5.54 2.92 -3.96
#